data_e92c509dd98c4f8390debabf6a54238a
#
_entry.id   e92c509dd98c4f8390debabf6a54238a
#
_cell.length_a   1.000
_cell.length_b   1.000
_cell.length_c   1.000
_cell.angle_alpha   90.00
_cell.angle_beta   90.00
_cell.angle_gamma   90.00
#
_symmetry.space_group_name_H-M   'P 1'
#
loop_
_entity.id
_entity.type
_entity.pdbx_description
1 polymer ?
#
loop_
_entity_poly.entity_id
_entity_poly.type
_entity_poly.pdbx_seq_one_letter_code
_entity_poly.pdbx_strand_id
1 'polypeptide(L)'
;MSRETNQQWTRGISHAVTQEGEKILERSTHLIEKKISVPCYTLQTFLSMKEITRIDYLKIDTEGHEMDILKAYDWRVLPTFIKIEHHHIDDIKMKKMLEERGYIVYTEGRDIYAVR
;
A
#
# COMPACT_ATOMS: atom_id res chain seq x y z
N MET A 1 -6.89 14.31 -0.66
CA MET A 1 -6.56 14.68 -1.43
C MET A 1 -7.27 14.79 -2.44
N SER A 2 -7.40 15.30 -3.00
CA SER A 2 -8.24 15.50 -3.79
C SER A 2 -7.98 15.17 -5.00
N ARG A 3 -8.05 14.74 -5.61
CA ARG A 3 -7.99 14.48 -6.77
C ARG A 3 -9.18 14.40 -7.29
N GLU A 4 -10.02 15.07 -7.03
CA GLU A 4 -11.26 14.91 -7.40
C GLU A 4 -11.46 14.96 -8.75
N THR A 5 -10.95 15.71 -9.40
CA THR A 5 -11.42 15.94 -10.63
C THR A 5 -11.35 14.77 -11.48
N ASN A 6 -10.57 14.33 -12.08
CA ASN A 6 -10.64 13.36 -13.07
C ASN A 6 -10.39 12.05 -12.53
N GLN A 7 -10.83 11.82 -11.41
CA GLN A 7 -10.48 10.67 -10.81
C GLN A 7 -11.13 9.47 -11.31
N GLN A 8 -12.18 9.57 -12.07
CA GLN A 8 -12.82 8.41 -12.48
C GLN A 8 -11.95 7.53 -13.28
N TRP A 9 -11.22 8.07 -14.17
CA TRP A 9 -10.44 7.21 -15.01
C TRP A 9 -9.21 6.71 -14.31
N THR A 10 -8.85 7.33 -13.21
CA THR A 10 -7.71 6.87 -12.49
C THR A 10 -8.05 5.87 -11.43
N ARG A 11 -9.34 5.56 -11.27
CA ARG A 11 -9.64 4.62 -10.24
C ARG A 11 -8.93 3.35 -10.54
N GLY A 12 -8.34 2.73 -9.67
CA GLY A 12 -7.56 1.54 -9.89
C GLY A 12 -6.11 1.82 -10.20
N ILE A 13 -5.74 3.07 -10.36
CA ILE A 13 -4.37 3.41 -10.62
C ILE A 13 -3.87 4.34 -9.56
N SER A 14 -4.40 4.28 -8.40
CA SER A 14 -4.01 5.15 -7.34
C SER A 14 -2.78 4.58 -6.70
N HIS A 15 -1.65 5.17 -6.84
CA HIS A 15 -0.42 4.64 -6.28
C HIS A 15 0.62 5.74 -6.26
N ALA A 16 1.72 5.46 -5.58
CA ALA A 16 2.82 6.40 -5.54
C ALA A 16 3.40 6.54 -6.93
N VAL A 17 3.71 7.76 -7.33
CA VAL A 17 4.19 8.00 -8.66
C VAL A 17 5.66 7.63 -8.70
N THR A 18 6.01 6.67 -9.53
CA THR A 18 7.38 6.29 -9.79
C THR A 18 7.61 6.59 -11.26
N GLN A 19 8.84 6.43 -11.68
CA GLN A 19 9.14 6.61 -13.07
C GLN A 19 8.29 5.70 -13.94
N GLU A 20 8.13 4.48 -13.51
CA GLU A 20 7.35 3.54 -14.26
C GLU A 20 5.87 3.88 -14.20
N GLY A 21 5.40 4.33 -13.07
CA GLY A 21 4.01 4.73 -12.96
C GLY A 21 3.68 5.88 -13.87
N GLU A 22 4.59 6.83 -13.97
CA GLU A 22 4.35 7.93 -14.88
C GLU A 22 4.29 7.48 -16.32
N LYS A 23 5.15 6.56 -16.70
CA LYS A 23 5.12 6.05 -18.06
C LYS A 23 3.81 5.36 -18.37
N ILE A 24 3.30 4.60 -17.44
CA ILE A 24 2.04 3.91 -17.63
C ILE A 24 0.92 4.90 -17.82
N LEU A 25 0.88 5.93 -17.03
CA LEU A 25 -0.17 6.92 -17.17
C LEU A 25 -0.05 7.62 -18.50
N GLU A 26 1.13 7.96 -18.92
CA GLU A 26 1.29 8.65 -20.19
C GLU A 26 0.83 7.80 -21.35
N ARG A 27 1.06 6.51 -21.28
CA ARG A 27 0.68 5.65 -22.38
C ARG A 27 -0.78 5.30 -22.37
N SER A 28 -1.42 5.36 -21.24
CA SER A 28 -2.76 4.81 -21.15
C SER A 28 -3.83 5.78 -21.49
N THR A 29 -3.54 7.04 -21.77
CA THR A 29 -4.63 7.94 -21.98
C THR A 29 -4.20 9.21 -22.62
N HIS A 30 -5.14 9.88 -23.25
CA HIS A 30 -4.94 11.21 -23.72
C HIS A 30 -5.78 12.13 -22.88
N LEU A 31 -6.24 11.71 -21.73
CA LEU A 31 -7.02 12.59 -20.90
C LEU A 31 -6.15 13.66 -20.32
N ILE A 32 -6.75 14.76 -20.02
CA ILE A 32 -6.03 15.82 -19.37
C ILE A 32 -5.86 15.46 -17.92
N GLU A 33 -4.65 15.46 -17.47
CA GLU A 33 -4.38 15.13 -16.14
C GLU A 33 -3.77 16.23 -15.40
N LYS A 34 -4.05 16.36 -14.12
CA LYS A 34 -3.46 17.32 -13.29
C LYS A 34 -2.52 16.62 -12.39
N LYS A 35 -1.29 16.97 -12.37
CA LYS A 35 -0.32 16.42 -11.45
C LYS A 35 -0.29 17.28 -10.21
N ILE A 36 -0.51 16.64 -9.08
CA ILE A 36 -0.52 17.33 -7.82
C ILE A 36 0.58 16.75 -6.95
N SER A 37 1.36 17.62 -6.34
CA SER A 37 2.43 17.18 -5.49
C SER A 37 1.90 17.06 -4.08
N VAL A 38 2.04 15.90 -3.48
CA VAL A 38 1.60 15.70 -2.11
C VAL A 38 2.73 15.11 -1.32
N PRO A 39 2.78 15.36 -0.01
CA PRO A 39 3.84 14.77 0.81
C PRO A 39 3.70 13.25 0.85
N CYS A 40 4.83 12.59 0.93
CA CYS A 40 4.85 11.15 0.99
C CYS A 40 5.70 10.75 2.18
N TYR A 41 5.18 9.86 3.02
CA TYR A 41 5.88 9.45 4.23
C TYR A 41 5.91 7.94 4.32
N THR A 42 6.90 7.41 5.02
CA THR A 42 6.87 6.01 5.36
C THR A 42 5.78 5.77 6.40
N LEU A 43 5.40 4.52 6.55
CA LEU A 43 4.34 4.19 7.49
C LEU A 43 4.73 4.60 8.91
N GLN A 44 5.94 4.27 9.35
CA GLN A 44 6.31 4.62 10.72
C GLN A 44 6.39 6.13 10.91
N THR A 45 6.82 6.88 9.91
CA THR A 45 6.86 8.32 10.04
C THR A 45 5.46 8.88 10.18
N PHE A 46 4.53 8.38 9.38
CA PHE A 46 3.15 8.83 9.47
C PHE A 46 2.56 8.51 10.83
N LEU A 47 2.81 7.29 11.34
CA LEU A 47 2.28 6.92 12.63
C LEU A 47 2.84 7.81 13.74
N SER A 48 4.12 8.15 13.65
CA SER A 48 4.72 9.04 14.64
C SER A 48 4.13 10.44 14.56
N MET A 49 3.97 10.95 13.36
CA MET A 49 3.41 12.28 13.18
C MET A 49 2.02 12.39 13.74
N LYS A 50 1.23 11.33 13.65
CA LYS A 50 -0.13 11.34 14.14
C LYS A 50 -0.25 10.76 15.53
N GLU A 51 0.88 10.41 16.15
CA GLU A 51 0.91 9.87 17.50
C GLU A 51 0.02 8.64 17.62
N ILE A 52 0.08 7.77 16.61
CA ILE A 52 -0.70 6.55 16.61
C ILE A 52 0.13 5.46 17.25
N THR A 53 -0.40 4.85 18.31
CA THR A 53 0.32 3.82 19.04
C THR A 53 -0.38 2.47 18.96
N ARG A 54 -1.52 2.41 18.25
CA ARG A 54 -2.26 1.17 18.12
C ARG A 54 -2.95 1.15 16.78
N ILE A 55 -2.91 0.01 16.11
CA ILE A 55 -3.59 -0.18 14.83
C ILE A 55 -4.41 -1.45 14.95
N ASP A 56 -5.70 -1.34 14.84
CA ASP A 56 -6.56 -2.52 14.86
C ASP A 56 -6.64 -3.16 13.49
N TYR A 57 -6.65 -2.37 12.45
CA TYR A 57 -6.81 -2.87 11.10
C TYR A 57 -5.96 -2.04 10.15
N LEU A 58 -5.10 -2.70 9.41
CA LEU A 58 -4.28 -2.03 8.41
C LEU A 58 -4.56 -2.67 7.07
N LYS A 59 -5.07 -1.89 6.14
CA LYS A 59 -5.29 -2.38 4.80
C LYS A 59 -4.30 -1.70 3.87
N ILE A 60 -3.63 -2.47 3.04
CA ILE A 60 -2.65 -1.93 2.11
C ILE A 60 -3.05 -2.36 0.71
N ASP A 61 -3.25 -1.38 -0.16
CA ASP A 61 -3.66 -1.63 -1.52
C ASP A 61 -3.01 -0.52 -2.36
N THR A 62 -1.75 -0.69 -2.71
CA THR A 62 -0.97 0.35 -3.35
C THR A 62 -0.53 -0.02 -4.76
N GLU A 63 -1.15 -1.04 -5.32
CA GLU A 63 -0.90 -1.42 -6.71
C GLU A 63 0.58 -1.75 -6.95
N GLY A 64 1.15 -2.52 -6.05
CA GLY A 64 2.48 -3.04 -6.26
C GLY A 64 3.53 -2.59 -5.28
N HIS A 65 3.20 -1.70 -4.35
CA HIS A 65 4.21 -1.22 -3.40
C HIS A 65 4.07 -1.83 -2.02
N GLU A 66 3.22 -2.84 -1.88
CA GLU A 66 2.93 -3.38 -0.55
C GLU A 66 4.16 -3.95 0.12
N MET A 67 4.95 -4.70 -0.64
CA MET A 67 6.14 -5.31 -0.07
C MET A 67 7.15 -4.24 0.36
N ASP A 68 7.29 -3.20 -0.45
CA ASP A 68 8.23 -2.14 -0.12
C ASP A 68 7.83 -1.42 1.15
N ILE A 69 6.55 -1.18 1.30
CA ILE A 69 6.05 -0.50 2.49
C ILE A 69 6.35 -1.33 3.72
N LEU A 70 6.07 -2.62 3.67
CA LEU A 70 6.22 -3.46 4.85
C LEU A 70 7.66 -3.83 5.12
N LYS A 71 8.51 -3.88 4.10
CA LYS A 71 9.92 -4.12 4.33
C LYS A 71 10.57 -2.93 5.03
N ALA A 72 10.13 -1.74 4.71
CA ALA A 72 10.70 -0.54 5.31
C ALA A 72 10.11 -0.23 6.67
N TYR A 73 9.01 -0.90 7.04
CA TYR A 73 8.33 -0.60 8.28
C TYR A 73 9.11 -1.18 9.45
N ASP A 74 9.21 -0.43 10.54
CA ASP A 74 10.00 -0.86 11.67
C ASP A 74 9.22 -1.76 12.62
N TRP A 75 7.92 -1.98 12.36
CA TRP A 75 7.06 -2.88 13.10
C TRP A 75 6.96 -2.56 14.59
N ARG A 76 7.20 -1.31 14.94
CA ARG A 76 7.09 -0.92 16.31
C ARG A 76 5.65 -1.00 16.79
N VAL A 77 4.71 -0.65 15.95
CA VAL A 77 3.29 -0.80 16.24
C VAL A 77 2.82 -1.96 15.39
N LEU A 78 2.39 -3.04 16.03
CA LEU A 78 1.98 -4.24 15.31
C LEU A 78 0.47 -4.22 15.12
N PRO A 79 0.00 -4.08 13.88
CA PRO A 79 -1.45 -4.13 13.65
C PRO A 79 -2.02 -5.47 14.07
N THR A 80 -3.25 -5.44 14.56
CA THR A 80 -3.91 -6.68 14.93
C THR A 80 -4.34 -7.46 13.71
N PHE A 81 -4.83 -6.77 12.69
CA PHE A 81 -5.30 -7.42 11.49
C PHE A 81 -4.75 -6.65 10.29
N ILE A 82 -4.20 -7.37 9.32
CA ILE A 82 -3.66 -6.75 8.11
C ILE A 82 -4.31 -7.42 6.91
N LYS A 83 -4.73 -6.60 5.95
CA LYS A 83 -5.21 -7.10 4.68
C LYS A 83 -4.37 -6.46 3.58
N ILE A 84 -3.84 -7.29 2.70
CA ILE A 84 -2.98 -6.82 1.62
C ILE A 84 -3.50 -7.38 0.31
N GLU A 85 -3.66 -6.49 -0.67
CA GLU A 85 -4.02 -6.94 -1.99
C GLU A 85 -2.73 -7.13 -2.76
N HIS A 86 -2.52 -8.33 -3.32
CA HIS A 86 -1.21 -8.60 -3.89
C HIS A 86 -1.32 -8.99 -5.34
N HIS A 87 -1.42 -8.04 -6.20
CA HIS A 87 -1.46 -8.34 -7.62
C HIS A 87 -0.09 -8.65 -8.18
N HIS A 88 0.92 -8.03 -7.64
CA HIS A 88 2.24 -8.12 -8.24
C HIS A 88 3.32 -8.38 -7.21
N ILE A 89 3.03 -9.06 -6.13
CA ILE A 89 4.02 -9.34 -5.12
C ILE A 89 4.17 -10.83 -4.95
N ASP A 90 5.27 -11.22 -4.38
CA ASP A 90 5.55 -12.60 -4.08
C ASP A 90 4.83 -12.93 -2.78
N ASP A 91 3.73 -13.65 -2.88
CA ASP A 91 2.91 -13.93 -1.70
C ASP A 91 3.61 -14.89 -0.75
N ILE A 92 4.53 -15.70 -1.22
CA ILE A 92 5.27 -16.58 -0.34
C ILE A 92 6.20 -15.77 0.53
N LYS A 93 6.88 -14.80 -0.05
CA LYS A 93 7.77 -13.94 0.73
C LYS A 93 6.98 -13.07 1.69
N MET A 94 5.84 -12.56 1.25
CA MET A 94 5.02 -11.74 2.11
C MET A 94 4.51 -12.55 3.29
N LYS A 95 4.06 -13.76 3.03
CA LYS A 95 3.55 -14.61 4.08
C LYS A 95 4.65 -14.89 5.10
N LYS A 96 5.84 -15.22 4.62
CA LYS A 96 6.95 -15.53 5.53
C LYS A 96 7.30 -14.31 6.38
N MET A 97 7.34 -13.15 5.78
CA MET A 97 7.67 -11.95 6.52
C MET A 97 6.66 -11.69 7.64
N LEU A 98 5.39 -11.89 7.33
CA LEU A 98 4.34 -11.66 8.33
C LEU A 98 4.37 -12.74 9.42
N GLU A 99 4.63 -13.97 9.03
CA GLU A 99 4.70 -15.03 10.03
C GLU A 99 5.87 -14.82 10.98
N GLU A 100 6.95 -14.25 10.48
CA GLU A 100 8.09 -13.96 11.33
C GLU A 100 7.77 -12.87 12.35
N ARG A 101 6.73 -12.10 12.12
CA ARG A 101 6.30 -11.08 13.06
C ARG A 101 5.20 -11.58 13.99
N GLY A 102 4.88 -12.87 13.94
CA GLY A 102 3.90 -13.43 14.84
C GLY A 102 2.49 -13.50 14.31
N TYR A 103 2.30 -13.31 13.01
CA TYR A 103 0.96 -13.35 12.44
C TYR A 103 0.62 -14.73 11.93
N ILE A 104 -0.65 -15.06 11.96
CA ILE A 104 -1.19 -16.20 11.26
C ILE A 104 -1.68 -15.65 9.93
N VAL A 105 -1.19 -16.24 8.82
CA VAL A 105 -1.41 -15.67 7.51
C VAL A 105 -2.16 -16.65 6.65
N TYR A 106 -3.16 -16.18 5.93
CA TYR A 106 -3.83 -17.00 4.94
C TYR A 106 -4.15 -16.13 3.74
N THR A 107 -4.40 -16.77 2.61
CA THR A 107 -4.65 -16.07 1.37
C THR A 107 -5.97 -16.50 0.80
N GLU A 108 -6.62 -15.61 0.11
CA GLU A 108 -7.84 -15.91 -0.58
C GLU A 108 -7.87 -15.05 -1.83
N GLY A 109 -7.81 -15.68 -3.00
CA GLY A 109 -7.76 -14.94 -4.24
C GLY A 109 -6.47 -14.11 -4.30
N ARG A 110 -6.61 -12.84 -4.41
CA ARG A 110 -5.45 -11.95 -4.47
C ARG A 110 -5.24 -11.21 -3.17
N ASP A 111 -5.87 -11.67 -2.12
CA ASP A 111 -5.76 -11.00 -0.84
C ASP A 111 -4.96 -11.84 0.13
N ILE A 112 -4.15 -11.19 0.93
CA ILE A 112 -3.44 -11.81 2.00
C ILE A 112 -3.99 -11.23 3.29
N TYR A 113 -4.33 -12.12 4.22
CA TYR A 113 -4.86 -11.73 5.51
C TYR A 113 -3.89 -12.18 6.58
N ALA A 114 -3.59 -11.32 7.52
CA ALA A 114 -2.69 -11.64 8.61
C ALA A 114 -3.34 -11.19 9.92
N VAL A 115 -3.34 -12.08 10.89
CA VAL A 115 -3.99 -11.77 12.15
C VAL A 115 -3.12 -12.25 13.30
N ARG A 116 -3.12 -11.52 14.38
CA ARG A 116 -2.34 -11.90 15.55
C ARG A 116 -3.28 -12.22 16.66
#